data_7908f1ef9bb1b1f9c2fa6aefc4032ddc
#
_entry.id   7908f1ef9bb1b1f9c2fa6aefc4032ddc
#
_cell.length_a   1.000
_cell.length_b   1.000
_cell.length_c   1.000
_cell.angle_alpha   90.00
_cell.angle_beta   90.00
_cell.angle_gamma   90.00
#
_symmetry.space_group_name_H-M   'P 1'
#
loop_
_entity.id
_entity.type
_entity.pdbx_description
1 polymer ?
#
loop_
_entity_poly.entity_id
_entity_poly.type
_entity_poly.pdbx_seq_one_letter_code
_entity_poly.pdbx_strand_id
1 'polypeptide(L)'
;MHISEGVLSPAVLGGGAVLAVVGTAIGLKKLDYEAIPRVAILSAAFFVATLIHVPIGPVAEHLVLNGLMGLLLGWMAVPAILIALFLQALLFQFGGLTALGVNTVTMAAPAVICFYVYRGFLRRPGIIAGVAAFACGATGILLSGLLVAAALITTGQAFLEVAELVLLAHIPVMIIEGVITLFVFQFLKKVRPEMLEGIYA
;
A
#
# COMPACT_ATOMS: atom_id res chain seq x y z
N MET A 1 -3.88 8.16 -5.42
CA MET A 1 -2.52 8.06 -4.82
C MET A 1 -1.38 7.89 -5.82
N HIS A 2 -1.60 7.69 -7.09
CA HIS A 2 -0.52 7.64 -8.08
C HIS A 2 0.01 9.04 -8.39
N ILE A 3 1.31 9.21 -8.29
CA ILE A 3 1.98 10.42 -8.80
C ILE A 3 2.19 10.21 -10.29
N SER A 4 1.70 11.15 -11.11
CA SER A 4 1.76 11.07 -12.57
C SER A 4 3.17 11.35 -13.09
N GLU A 5 3.43 10.95 -14.34
CA GLU A 5 4.68 11.25 -15.05
C GLU A 5 4.87 12.77 -15.20
N GLY A 6 6.13 13.20 -15.20
CA GLY A 6 6.50 14.61 -15.38
C GLY A 6 6.34 15.49 -14.14
N VAL A 7 5.79 14.96 -13.02
CA VAL A 7 5.59 15.73 -11.78
C VAL A 7 6.85 15.77 -10.93
N LEU A 8 7.53 14.62 -10.78
CA LEU A 8 8.65 14.48 -9.84
C LEU A 8 10.01 14.86 -10.44
N SER A 9 10.90 15.38 -9.60
CA SER A 9 12.27 15.66 -10.00
C SER A 9 13.05 14.38 -10.32
N PRO A 10 14.06 14.44 -11.21
CA PRO A 10 14.89 13.28 -11.56
C PRO A 10 15.56 12.61 -10.35
N ALA A 11 15.95 13.39 -9.33
CA ALA A 11 16.56 12.88 -8.12
C ALA A 11 15.57 12.02 -7.31
N VAL A 12 14.31 12.46 -7.16
CA VAL A 12 13.24 11.71 -6.48
C VAL A 12 12.90 10.43 -7.27
N LEU A 13 12.78 10.53 -8.60
CA LEU A 13 12.54 9.38 -9.47
C LEU A 13 13.64 8.32 -9.33
N GLY A 14 14.91 8.75 -9.40
CA GLY A 14 16.07 7.85 -9.24
C GLY A 14 16.13 7.20 -7.87
N GLY A 15 15.93 7.97 -6.80
CA GLY A 15 15.86 7.47 -5.42
C GLY A 15 14.74 6.44 -5.23
N GLY A 16 13.54 6.74 -5.73
CA GLY A 16 12.40 5.84 -5.69
C GLY A 16 12.64 4.54 -6.46
N ALA A 17 13.26 4.62 -7.64
CA ALA A 17 13.61 3.44 -8.43
C ALA A 17 14.60 2.53 -7.68
N VAL A 18 15.65 3.09 -7.09
CA VAL A 18 16.63 2.31 -6.30
C VAL A 18 15.96 1.63 -5.12
N LEU A 19 15.15 2.37 -4.34
CA LEU A 19 14.43 1.81 -3.19
C LEU A 19 13.43 0.72 -3.58
N ALA A 20 12.72 0.89 -4.70
CA ALA A 20 11.80 -0.11 -5.23
C ALA A 20 12.53 -1.39 -5.65
N VAL A 21 13.69 -1.28 -6.33
CA VAL A 21 14.52 -2.43 -6.71
C VAL A 21 15.02 -3.18 -5.48
N VAL A 22 15.56 -2.46 -4.49
CA VAL A 22 16.05 -3.06 -3.24
C VAL A 22 14.91 -3.75 -2.49
N GLY A 23 13.78 -3.06 -2.31
CA GLY A 23 12.60 -3.63 -1.64
C GLY A 23 12.06 -4.86 -2.34
N THR A 24 12.00 -4.83 -3.69
CA THR A 24 11.58 -5.98 -4.50
C THR A 24 12.54 -7.15 -4.36
N ALA A 25 13.85 -6.90 -4.39
CA ALA A 25 14.85 -7.95 -4.20
C ALA A 25 14.72 -8.62 -2.82
N ILE A 26 14.44 -7.84 -1.76
CA ILE A 26 14.18 -8.39 -0.42
C ILE A 26 12.89 -9.20 -0.42
N GLY A 27 11.82 -8.69 -1.03
CA GLY A 27 10.53 -9.38 -1.11
C GLY A 27 10.62 -10.71 -1.87
N LEU A 28 11.33 -10.73 -3.00
CA LEU A 28 11.55 -11.95 -3.78
C LEU A 28 12.38 -12.99 -3.04
N LYS A 29 13.37 -12.59 -2.24
CA LYS A 29 14.14 -13.52 -1.39
C LYS A 29 13.30 -14.20 -0.31
N LYS A 30 12.15 -13.61 0.07
CA LYS A 30 11.23 -14.16 1.06
C LYS A 30 10.05 -14.92 0.42
N LEU A 31 9.98 -14.90 -0.91
CA LEU A 31 8.94 -15.58 -1.68
C LEU A 31 9.36 -17.04 -1.88
N ASP A 32 8.60 -17.97 -1.32
CA ASP A 32 8.67 -19.39 -1.62
C ASP A 32 7.62 -19.81 -2.66
N TYR A 33 7.78 -20.99 -3.23
CA TYR A 33 6.86 -21.49 -4.26
C TYR A 33 5.43 -21.67 -3.76
N GLU A 34 5.24 -22.00 -2.50
CA GLU A 34 3.92 -22.22 -1.89
C GLU A 34 3.18 -20.89 -1.70
N ALA A 35 3.91 -19.79 -1.52
CA ALA A 35 3.33 -18.44 -1.37
C ALA A 35 2.93 -17.80 -2.71
N ILE A 36 3.45 -18.26 -3.87
CA ILE A 36 3.20 -17.65 -5.17
C ILE A 36 1.70 -17.49 -5.48
N PRO A 37 0.83 -18.50 -5.32
CA PRO A 37 -0.60 -18.34 -5.61
C PRO A 37 -1.26 -17.27 -4.72
N ARG A 38 -0.90 -17.22 -3.44
CA ARG A 38 -1.41 -16.21 -2.49
C ARG A 38 -0.97 -14.81 -2.89
N VAL A 39 0.31 -14.63 -3.23
CA VAL A 39 0.86 -13.35 -3.68
C VAL A 39 0.19 -12.90 -4.97
N ALA A 40 0.00 -13.79 -5.93
CA ALA A 40 -0.65 -13.48 -7.22
C ALA A 40 -2.11 -13.05 -7.03
N ILE A 41 -2.89 -13.77 -6.22
CA ILE A 41 -4.29 -13.43 -5.92
C ILE A 41 -4.39 -12.07 -5.23
N LEU A 42 -3.53 -11.81 -4.25
CA LEU A 42 -3.53 -10.53 -3.54
C LEU A 42 -3.04 -9.38 -4.40
N SER A 43 -2.06 -9.61 -5.30
CA SER A 43 -1.66 -8.61 -6.30
C SER A 43 -2.80 -8.26 -7.25
N ALA A 44 -3.57 -9.26 -7.72
CA ALA A 44 -4.75 -9.04 -8.54
C ALA A 44 -5.86 -8.31 -7.77
N ALA A 45 -6.09 -8.67 -6.51
CA ALA A 45 -7.06 -7.97 -5.64
C ALA A 45 -6.67 -6.51 -5.42
N PHE A 46 -5.39 -6.22 -5.17
CA PHE A 46 -4.85 -4.87 -5.09
C PHE A 46 -5.07 -4.11 -6.40
N PHE A 47 -4.73 -4.72 -7.55
CA PHE A 47 -4.93 -4.13 -8.87
C PHE A 47 -6.38 -3.72 -9.08
N VAL A 48 -7.36 -4.59 -8.77
CA VAL A 48 -8.79 -4.29 -8.92
C VAL A 48 -9.27 -3.25 -7.91
N ALA A 49 -8.84 -3.35 -6.66
CA ALA A 49 -9.25 -2.41 -5.60
C ALA A 49 -8.85 -0.96 -5.93
N THR A 50 -7.65 -0.76 -6.48
CA THR A 50 -7.17 0.57 -6.88
C THR A 50 -7.88 1.16 -8.11
N LEU A 51 -8.73 0.40 -8.81
CA LEU A 51 -9.64 0.93 -9.82
C LEU A 51 -10.92 1.53 -9.21
N ILE A 52 -11.20 1.23 -7.93
CA ILE A 52 -12.35 1.76 -7.22
C ILE A 52 -12.00 3.14 -6.67
N HIS A 53 -12.58 4.16 -7.30
CA HIS A 53 -12.35 5.55 -6.92
C HIS A 53 -13.44 6.03 -5.96
N VAL A 54 -13.00 6.66 -4.87
CA VAL A 54 -13.87 7.33 -3.89
C VAL A 54 -13.86 8.82 -4.19
N PRO A 55 -14.97 9.41 -4.66
CA PRO A 55 -15.03 10.84 -4.94
C PRO A 55 -15.03 11.62 -3.61
N ILE A 56 -14.08 12.56 -3.46
CA ILE A 56 -13.92 13.40 -2.27
C ILE A 56 -13.82 14.85 -2.72
N GLY A 57 -14.98 15.50 -2.83
CA GLY A 57 -15.04 16.87 -3.35
C GLY A 57 -14.49 16.96 -4.78
N PRO A 58 -13.50 17.84 -5.04
CA PRO A 58 -12.91 18.02 -6.37
C PRO A 58 -11.87 16.96 -6.74
N VAL A 59 -11.48 16.09 -5.82
CA VAL A 59 -10.49 15.01 -6.04
C VAL A 59 -11.14 13.64 -5.92
N ALA A 60 -10.55 12.65 -6.58
CA ALA A 60 -10.94 11.26 -6.42
C ALA A 60 -9.73 10.47 -5.91
N GLU A 61 -9.89 9.84 -4.77
CA GLU A 61 -8.90 8.89 -4.24
C GLU A 61 -9.36 7.48 -4.48
N HIS A 62 -8.44 6.56 -4.66
CA HIS A 62 -8.76 5.15 -4.86
C HIS A 62 -8.39 4.33 -3.63
N LEU A 63 -9.02 3.17 -3.48
CA LEU A 63 -8.62 2.19 -2.48
C LEU A 63 -7.21 1.69 -2.78
N VAL A 64 -6.43 1.38 -1.76
CA VAL A 64 -5.04 0.94 -1.90
C VAL A 64 -4.80 -0.43 -1.28
N LEU A 65 -5.50 -0.75 -0.18
CA LEU A 65 -5.36 -2.01 0.57
C LEU A 65 -3.93 -2.31 1.03
N ASN A 66 -3.05 -1.30 1.07
CA ASN A 66 -1.64 -1.53 1.39
C ASN A 66 -1.43 -2.02 2.83
N GLY A 67 -2.22 -1.55 3.79
CA GLY A 67 -2.22 -2.08 5.15
C GLY A 67 -2.58 -3.57 5.18
N LEU A 68 -3.62 -3.96 4.43
CA LEU A 68 -4.03 -5.36 4.28
C LEU A 68 -2.95 -6.19 3.55
N MET A 69 -2.39 -5.67 2.46
CA MET A 69 -1.29 -6.32 1.74
C MET A 69 -0.09 -6.58 2.65
N GLY A 70 0.29 -5.58 3.46
CA GLY A 70 1.35 -5.71 4.45
C GLY A 70 1.05 -6.79 5.47
N LEU A 71 -0.15 -6.76 6.05
CA LEU A 71 -0.61 -7.73 7.03
C LEU A 71 -0.51 -9.17 6.52
N LEU A 72 -0.90 -9.43 5.28
CA LEU A 72 -0.96 -10.76 4.70
C LEU A 72 0.36 -11.23 4.08
N LEU A 73 1.17 -10.33 3.53
CA LEU A 73 2.35 -10.65 2.73
C LEU A 73 3.68 -10.19 3.34
N GLY A 74 3.67 -9.25 4.29
CA GLY A 74 4.91 -8.66 4.81
C GLY A 74 5.78 -8.09 3.68
N TRP A 75 7.03 -8.52 3.56
CA TRP A 75 7.94 -8.08 2.49
C TRP A 75 7.51 -8.51 1.08
N MET A 76 6.77 -9.61 0.94
CA MET A 76 6.26 -10.06 -0.36
C MET A 76 5.22 -9.08 -0.94
N ALA A 77 4.69 -8.15 -0.13
CA ALA A 77 3.83 -7.08 -0.61
C ALA A 77 4.55 -6.16 -1.62
N VAL A 78 5.88 -5.99 -1.51
CA VAL A 78 6.63 -5.09 -2.40
C VAL A 78 6.57 -5.55 -3.86
N PRO A 79 7.00 -6.78 -4.22
CA PRO A 79 6.88 -7.27 -5.60
C PRO A 79 5.41 -7.39 -6.05
N ALA A 80 4.48 -7.75 -5.15
CA ALA A 80 3.06 -7.84 -5.49
C ALA A 80 2.47 -6.48 -5.90
N ILE A 81 2.77 -5.42 -5.15
CA ILE A 81 2.34 -4.04 -5.44
C ILE A 81 3.04 -3.52 -6.70
N LEU A 82 4.34 -3.78 -6.86
CA LEU A 82 5.10 -3.38 -8.07
C LEU A 82 4.46 -3.94 -9.33
N ILE A 83 4.13 -5.24 -9.36
CA ILE A 83 3.49 -5.88 -10.52
C ILE A 83 2.13 -5.26 -10.81
N ALA A 84 1.31 -5.05 -9.80
CA ALA A 84 -0.01 -4.43 -9.97
C ALA A 84 0.11 -3.00 -10.52
N LEU A 85 1.00 -2.17 -9.99
CA LEU A 85 1.25 -0.81 -10.46
C LEU A 85 1.83 -0.78 -11.88
N PHE A 86 2.70 -1.71 -12.21
CA PHE A 86 3.23 -1.86 -13.56
C PHE A 86 2.11 -2.16 -14.57
N LEU A 87 1.21 -3.09 -14.24
CA LEU A 87 0.05 -3.41 -15.09
C LEU A 87 -0.90 -2.20 -15.21
N GLN A 88 -1.11 -1.44 -14.14
CA GLN A 88 -1.93 -0.23 -14.17
C GLN A 88 -1.30 0.86 -15.06
N ALA A 89 0.02 1.03 -15.00
CA ALA A 89 0.73 1.97 -15.86
C ALA A 89 0.58 1.59 -17.35
N LEU A 90 0.66 0.28 -17.67
CA LEU A 90 0.53 -0.20 -19.05
C LEU A 90 -0.91 -0.15 -19.58
N LEU A 91 -1.88 -0.56 -18.78
CA LEU A 91 -3.27 -0.75 -19.24
C LEU A 91 -4.11 0.52 -19.13
N PHE A 92 -3.85 1.34 -18.10
CA PHE A 92 -4.68 2.50 -17.77
C PHE A 92 -3.90 3.82 -17.72
N GLN A 93 -2.58 3.79 -17.93
CA GLN A 93 -1.68 4.94 -17.83
C GLN A 93 -1.71 5.61 -16.43
N PHE A 94 -2.04 4.86 -15.39
CA PHE A 94 -2.03 5.35 -14.02
C PHE A 94 -0.60 5.45 -13.49
N GLY A 95 -0.19 6.63 -13.05
CA GLY A 95 1.12 6.92 -12.52
C GLY A 95 2.22 7.00 -13.60
N GLY A 96 2.23 6.08 -14.54
CA GLY A 96 3.23 5.96 -15.60
C GLY A 96 4.50 5.21 -15.20
N LEU A 97 5.33 4.88 -16.21
CA LEU A 97 6.50 4.02 -16.01
C LEU A 97 7.67 4.74 -15.32
N THR A 98 7.84 6.04 -15.55
CA THR A 98 8.92 6.82 -14.93
C THR A 98 8.72 6.99 -13.43
N ALA A 99 7.46 7.14 -12.98
CA ALA A 99 7.10 7.28 -11.57
C ALA A 99 6.89 5.94 -10.86
N LEU A 100 6.97 4.79 -11.58
CA LEU A 100 6.67 3.46 -11.05
C LEU A 100 7.44 3.14 -9.76
N GLY A 101 8.74 3.46 -9.72
CA GLY A 101 9.58 3.22 -8.55
C GLY A 101 9.11 3.99 -7.33
N VAL A 102 8.81 5.29 -7.46
CA VAL A 102 8.31 6.12 -6.37
C VAL A 102 6.93 5.64 -5.94
N ASN A 103 6.01 5.39 -6.87
CA ASN A 103 4.67 4.89 -6.57
C ASN A 103 4.72 3.53 -5.83
N THR A 104 5.66 2.66 -6.21
CA THR A 104 5.89 1.40 -5.49
C THR A 104 6.34 1.65 -4.05
N VAL A 105 7.30 2.54 -3.84
CA VAL A 105 7.81 2.85 -2.49
C VAL A 105 6.72 3.48 -1.63
N THR A 106 5.97 4.45 -2.15
CA THR A 106 4.93 5.14 -1.39
C THR A 106 3.78 4.24 -0.96
N MET A 107 3.53 3.14 -1.67
CA MET A 107 2.49 2.16 -1.31
C MET A 107 3.02 0.93 -0.58
N ALA A 108 4.19 0.42 -0.96
CA ALA A 108 4.72 -0.82 -0.39
C ALA A 108 5.51 -0.61 0.90
N ALA A 109 6.22 0.51 1.09
CA ALA A 109 6.91 0.77 2.35
C ALA A 109 5.94 0.87 3.54
N PRO A 110 4.80 1.59 3.45
CA PRO A 110 3.76 1.55 4.48
C PRO A 110 3.24 0.14 4.76
N ALA A 111 3.05 -0.69 3.73
CA ALA A 111 2.61 -2.08 3.90
C ALA A 111 3.59 -2.86 4.79
N VAL A 112 4.88 -2.78 4.50
CA VAL A 112 5.93 -3.45 5.29
C VAL A 112 6.01 -2.90 6.71
N ILE A 113 5.95 -1.59 6.89
CA ILE A 113 5.97 -0.94 8.22
C ILE A 113 4.77 -1.42 9.04
N CYS A 114 3.57 -1.41 8.47
CA CYS A 114 2.36 -1.86 9.14
C CYS A 114 2.46 -3.33 9.57
N PHE A 115 3.03 -4.22 8.76
CA PHE A 115 3.28 -5.60 9.15
C PHE A 115 4.08 -5.69 10.45
N TYR A 116 5.22 -5.01 10.55
CA TYR A 116 6.07 -5.10 11.74
C TYR A 116 5.46 -4.42 12.97
N VAL A 117 4.76 -3.31 12.79
CA VAL A 117 4.12 -2.57 13.89
C VAL A 117 2.94 -3.35 14.46
N TYR A 118 2.08 -3.90 13.60
CA TYR A 118 0.79 -4.44 14.04
C TYR A 118 0.78 -5.95 14.27
N ARG A 119 1.72 -6.75 13.71
CA ARG A 119 1.72 -8.21 13.84
C ARG A 119 1.63 -8.69 15.30
N GLY A 120 2.30 -8.02 16.24
CA GLY A 120 2.27 -8.38 17.65
C GLY A 120 0.90 -8.17 18.31
N PHE A 121 0.16 -7.15 17.89
CA PHE A 121 -1.19 -6.86 18.38
C PHE A 121 -2.25 -7.75 17.72
N LEU A 122 -2.05 -8.11 16.44
CA LEU A 122 -2.93 -9.01 15.69
C LEU A 122 -2.95 -10.44 16.25
N ARG A 123 -1.87 -10.86 16.92
CA ARG A 123 -1.79 -12.15 17.64
C ARG A 123 -2.64 -12.18 18.91
N ARG A 124 -3.05 -11.02 19.44
CA ARG A 124 -3.81 -10.93 20.68
C ARG A 124 -5.26 -11.39 20.46
N PRO A 125 -5.91 -12.00 21.48
CA PRO A 125 -7.31 -12.37 21.37
C PRO A 125 -8.26 -11.16 21.46
N GLY A 126 -9.49 -11.36 21.00
CA GLY A 126 -10.59 -10.43 21.22
C GLY A 126 -10.47 -9.12 20.45
N ILE A 127 -10.90 -8.04 21.10
CA ILE A 127 -11.05 -6.72 20.49
C ILE A 127 -9.71 -6.10 20.08
N ILE A 128 -8.63 -6.44 20.77
CA ILE A 128 -7.29 -5.88 20.50
C ILE A 128 -6.85 -6.19 19.06
N ALA A 129 -7.04 -7.44 18.62
CA ALA A 129 -6.72 -7.81 17.24
C ALA A 129 -7.58 -7.07 16.21
N GLY A 130 -8.88 -6.84 16.52
CA GLY A 130 -9.77 -6.08 15.66
C GLY A 130 -9.34 -4.61 15.53
N VAL A 131 -9.08 -3.96 16.67
CA VAL A 131 -8.58 -2.57 16.67
C VAL A 131 -7.23 -2.47 15.94
N ALA A 132 -6.34 -3.44 16.13
CA ALA A 132 -5.06 -3.47 15.43
C ALA A 132 -5.22 -3.64 13.91
N ALA A 133 -6.17 -4.47 13.47
CA ALA A 133 -6.47 -4.64 12.04
C ALA A 133 -7.01 -3.34 11.41
N PHE A 134 -7.95 -2.67 12.10
CA PHE A 134 -8.44 -1.35 11.67
C PHE A 134 -7.30 -0.33 11.60
N ALA A 135 -6.51 -0.22 12.67
CA ALA A 135 -5.40 0.70 12.74
C ALA A 135 -4.33 0.41 11.66
N CYS A 136 -4.09 -0.87 11.34
CA CYS A 136 -3.18 -1.28 10.27
C CYS A 136 -3.61 -0.73 8.91
N GLY A 137 -4.89 -0.89 8.54
CA GLY A 137 -5.44 -0.33 7.29
C GLY A 137 -5.36 1.20 7.25
N ALA A 138 -5.82 1.86 8.32
CA ALA A 138 -5.81 3.32 8.41
C ALA A 138 -4.38 3.90 8.37
N THR A 139 -3.44 3.32 9.13
CA THR A 139 -2.04 3.77 9.17
C THR A 139 -1.34 3.54 7.84
N GLY A 140 -1.66 2.46 7.13
CA GLY A 140 -1.13 2.20 5.80
C GLY A 140 -1.40 3.37 4.85
N ILE A 141 -2.64 3.86 4.82
CA ILE A 141 -3.03 5.02 4.02
C ILE A 141 -2.37 6.32 4.50
N LEU A 142 -2.35 6.55 5.81
CA LEU A 142 -1.70 7.73 6.38
C LEU A 142 -0.22 7.81 5.96
N LEU A 143 0.52 6.72 6.14
CA LEU A 143 1.94 6.68 5.76
C LEU A 143 2.14 6.85 4.26
N SER A 144 1.26 6.26 3.43
CA SER A 144 1.32 6.48 1.98
C SER A 144 1.09 7.94 1.61
N GLY A 145 0.08 8.58 2.18
CA GLY A 145 -0.18 10.01 1.98
C GLY A 145 1.01 10.89 2.40
N LEU A 146 1.63 10.59 3.55
CA LEU A 146 2.82 11.29 4.01
C LEU A 146 4.01 11.12 3.06
N LEU A 147 4.24 9.92 2.52
CA LEU A 147 5.31 9.68 1.55
C LEU A 147 5.05 10.36 0.21
N VAL A 148 3.79 10.39 -0.26
CA VAL A 148 3.39 11.14 -1.45
C VAL A 148 3.62 12.64 -1.24
N ALA A 149 3.16 13.18 -0.11
CA ALA A 149 3.36 14.58 0.25
C ALA A 149 4.87 14.94 0.31
N ALA A 150 5.68 14.08 0.95
CA ALA A 150 7.13 14.28 1.01
C ALA A 150 7.77 14.26 -0.38
N ALA A 151 7.38 13.34 -1.28
CA ALA A 151 7.89 13.28 -2.63
C ALA A 151 7.54 14.53 -3.44
N LEU A 152 6.32 15.08 -3.27
CA LEU A 152 5.89 16.31 -3.92
C LEU A 152 6.68 17.54 -3.40
N ILE A 153 6.78 17.71 -2.08
CA ILE A 153 7.48 18.83 -1.45
C ILE A 153 8.98 18.83 -1.80
N THR A 154 9.61 17.66 -1.81
CA THR A 154 11.03 17.53 -2.20
C THR A 154 11.28 17.80 -3.69
N THR A 155 10.26 17.72 -4.51
CA THR A 155 10.32 18.09 -5.92
C THR A 155 10.30 19.62 -6.11
N GLY A 156 9.53 20.34 -5.29
CA GLY A 156 9.50 21.82 -5.32
C GLY A 156 8.43 22.41 -4.43
N GLN A 157 8.68 23.61 -3.91
CA GLN A 157 7.77 24.30 -2.99
C GLN A 157 6.38 24.62 -3.60
N ALA A 158 6.30 24.71 -4.92
CA ALA A 158 5.03 24.91 -5.63
C ALA A 158 4.00 23.78 -5.38
N PHE A 159 4.46 22.61 -4.88
CA PHE A 159 3.59 21.47 -4.59
C PHE A 159 3.08 21.41 -3.14
N LEU A 160 3.38 22.39 -2.30
CA LEU A 160 2.99 22.38 -0.88
C LEU A 160 1.47 22.32 -0.71
N GLU A 161 0.73 23.20 -1.41
CA GLU A 161 -0.73 23.23 -1.33
C GLU A 161 -1.37 21.93 -1.83
N VAL A 162 -0.78 21.32 -2.87
CA VAL A 162 -1.24 20.02 -3.39
C VAL A 162 -0.98 18.91 -2.38
N ALA A 163 0.17 18.93 -1.70
CA ALA A 163 0.51 17.95 -0.66
C ALA A 163 -0.46 18.04 0.53
N GLU A 164 -0.84 19.23 0.97
CA GLU A 164 -1.84 19.44 2.01
C GLU A 164 -3.21 18.89 1.60
N LEU A 165 -3.66 19.22 0.38
CA LEU A 165 -4.93 18.73 -0.16
C LEU A 165 -4.97 17.19 -0.22
N VAL A 166 -3.88 16.58 -0.68
CA VAL A 166 -3.72 15.12 -0.73
C VAL A 166 -3.89 14.53 0.67
N LEU A 167 -3.22 15.07 1.70
CA LEU A 167 -3.33 14.56 3.07
C LEU A 167 -4.76 14.67 3.61
N LEU A 168 -5.44 15.77 3.35
CA LEU A 168 -6.85 15.94 3.78
C LEU A 168 -7.77 14.94 3.07
N ALA A 169 -7.58 14.72 1.77
CA ALA A 169 -8.37 13.78 0.99
C ALA A 169 -8.17 12.32 1.45
N HIS A 170 -7.03 12.00 2.07
CA HIS A 170 -6.77 10.65 2.58
C HIS A 170 -7.56 10.31 3.86
N ILE A 171 -8.05 11.29 4.63
CA ILE A 171 -8.74 11.05 5.91
C ILE A 171 -9.96 10.11 5.76
N PRO A 172 -10.93 10.35 4.86
CA PRO A 172 -12.05 9.43 4.68
C PRO A 172 -11.60 8.06 4.16
N VAL A 173 -10.59 8.01 3.28
CA VAL A 173 -10.05 6.74 2.76
C VAL A 173 -9.39 5.92 3.86
N MET A 174 -8.69 6.55 4.81
CA MET A 174 -8.13 5.87 6.00
C MET A 174 -9.20 5.12 6.79
N ILE A 175 -10.37 5.73 6.99
CA ILE A 175 -11.49 5.10 7.71
C ILE A 175 -12.02 3.90 6.94
N ILE A 176 -12.25 4.07 5.63
CA ILE A 176 -12.74 3.01 4.75
C ILE A 176 -11.77 1.83 4.72
N GLU A 177 -10.48 2.09 4.52
CA GLU A 177 -9.42 1.07 4.49
C GLU A 177 -9.26 0.36 5.83
N GLY A 178 -9.38 1.10 6.94
CA GLY A 178 -9.39 0.53 8.29
C GLY A 178 -10.54 -0.45 8.48
N VAL A 179 -11.76 -0.06 8.06
CA VAL A 179 -12.96 -0.91 8.12
C VAL A 179 -12.79 -2.15 7.23
N ILE A 180 -12.35 -1.98 5.97
CA ILE A 180 -12.12 -3.11 5.06
C ILE A 180 -11.11 -4.08 5.66
N THR A 181 -9.97 -3.57 6.15
CA THR A 181 -8.91 -4.40 6.74
C THR A 181 -9.41 -5.16 7.96
N LEU A 182 -10.19 -4.51 8.84
CA LEU A 182 -10.84 -5.15 9.98
C LEU A 182 -11.74 -6.30 9.54
N PHE A 183 -12.66 -6.07 8.60
CA PHE A 183 -13.60 -7.08 8.13
C PHE A 183 -12.89 -8.25 7.44
N VAL A 184 -11.92 -7.99 6.56
CA VAL A 184 -11.14 -9.03 5.89
C VAL A 184 -10.34 -9.84 6.91
N PHE A 185 -9.69 -9.20 7.87
CA PHE A 185 -8.96 -9.90 8.93
C PHE A 185 -9.87 -10.81 9.75
N GLN A 186 -11.02 -10.32 10.19
CA GLN A 186 -11.99 -11.10 10.96
C GLN A 186 -12.54 -12.29 10.16
N PHE A 187 -12.84 -12.06 8.88
CA PHE A 187 -13.30 -13.10 7.96
C PHE A 187 -12.23 -14.18 7.78
N LEU A 188 -11.00 -13.80 7.47
CA LEU A 188 -9.90 -14.75 7.28
C LEU A 188 -9.60 -15.53 8.55
N LYS A 189 -9.63 -14.89 9.71
CA LYS A 189 -9.43 -15.55 11.00
C LYS A 189 -10.44 -16.68 11.25
N LYS A 190 -11.66 -16.55 10.72
CA LYS A 190 -12.74 -17.53 10.87
C LYS A 190 -12.74 -18.60 9.77
N VAL A 191 -12.47 -18.22 8.52
CA VAL A 191 -12.72 -19.06 7.34
C VAL A 191 -11.44 -19.61 6.73
N ARG A 192 -10.33 -18.86 6.81
CA ARG A 192 -9.04 -19.20 6.20
C ARG A 192 -7.88 -18.78 7.10
N PRO A 193 -7.77 -19.34 8.34
CA PRO A 193 -6.74 -18.96 9.30
C PRO A 193 -5.31 -19.17 8.75
N GLU A 194 -5.12 -20.10 7.82
CA GLU A 194 -3.85 -20.35 7.15
C GLU A 194 -3.32 -19.14 6.37
N MET A 195 -4.19 -18.25 5.91
CA MET A 195 -3.79 -17.02 5.26
C MET A 195 -3.08 -16.04 6.21
N LEU A 196 -3.25 -16.22 7.50
CA LEU A 196 -2.70 -15.38 8.56
C LEU A 196 -1.44 -15.98 9.21
N GLU A 197 -0.94 -17.12 8.75
CA GLU A 197 0.23 -17.80 9.35
C GLU A 197 1.46 -16.89 9.40
N GLY A 198 1.69 -16.07 8.39
CA GLY A 198 2.79 -15.09 8.39
C GLY A 198 2.72 -14.07 9.53
N ILE A 199 1.55 -13.85 10.14
CA ILE A 199 1.38 -13.02 11.33
C ILE A 199 1.83 -13.80 12.57
N TYR A 200 1.57 -15.11 12.61
CA TYR A 200 1.82 -15.98 13.76
C TYR A 200 3.24 -16.57 13.78
N ALA A 201 3.91 -16.62 12.65
CA ALA A 201 5.33 -16.96 12.54
C ALA A 201 6.21 -15.81 13.09
#